data_d233d28648fd69a82684ec79e947dd4d
#
_entry.id   d233d28648fd69a82684ec79e947dd4d
#
_cell.length_a   1.000
_cell.length_b   1.000
_cell.length_c   1.000
_cell.angle_alpha   90.00
_cell.angle_beta   90.00
_cell.angle_gamma   90.00
#
_symmetry.space_group_name_H-M   'P 1'
#
loop_
_entity.id
_entity.type
_entity.pdbx_description
1 polymer ?
#
loop_
_entity_poly.entity_id
_entity_poly.type
_entity_poly.pdbx_seq_one_letter_code
_entity_poly.pdbx_strand_id
1 'polypeptide(L)'
;MSSFADVFKNLALQTGFATLTWKHYVMILIACVFMYLAIVKGFEPLLLVPISFGMFLVNMFPDIIADGGLLHYFYLLDEWSILPSLIFMGVGAMTDFGPLIANPKSFLLGAAAQFGIYAAYFLAFLMGFNGKEAAAISIIGGADGPTSIFLAGKLGMGGTLMGPIAVAAYSYMSLVPVIQPPIMKLLTTEKERKIKMAQLRPVSKMEKILFPIIVTLVVVLILPTTAPLVGMLMLGNLFRESGVVKQLTETASNAMMYILSLIHISDP
;
A
#
# COMPACT_ATOMS: atom_id res chain seq x y z
N MET A 1 20.69 33.30 -35.00
CA MET A 1 19.84 32.27 -35.62
C MET A 1 20.50 30.93 -35.37
N SER A 2 19.94 30.08 -34.53
CA SER A 2 20.41 28.71 -34.35
C SER A 2 20.28 27.96 -35.68
N SER A 3 21.36 27.34 -36.15
CA SER A 3 21.34 26.55 -37.38
C SER A 3 20.32 25.41 -37.22
N PHE A 4 19.66 25.03 -38.31
CA PHE A 4 18.73 23.87 -38.32
C PHE A 4 19.40 22.62 -37.78
N ALA A 5 20.69 22.47 -38.00
CA ALA A 5 21.53 21.41 -37.41
C ALA A 5 21.63 21.49 -35.87
N ASP A 6 21.67 22.69 -35.28
CA ASP A 6 21.74 22.90 -33.84
C ASP A 6 20.41 22.49 -33.16
N VAL A 7 19.28 22.75 -33.84
CA VAL A 7 17.97 22.32 -33.36
C VAL A 7 17.85 20.80 -33.34
N PHE A 8 18.27 20.11 -34.39
CA PHE A 8 18.28 18.66 -34.46
C PHE A 8 19.24 18.03 -33.43
N LYS A 9 20.41 18.62 -33.26
CA LYS A 9 21.38 18.16 -32.25
C LYS A 9 20.82 18.32 -30.82
N ASN A 10 20.19 19.47 -30.54
CA ASN A 10 19.56 19.69 -29.23
C ASN A 10 18.38 18.75 -28.99
N LEU A 11 17.54 18.50 -30.02
CA LEU A 11 16.48 17.48 -29.90
C LEU A 11 17.03 16.09 -29.64
N ALA A 12 18.08 15.68 -30.34
CA ALA A 12 18.71 14.38 -30.13
C ALA A 12 19.31 14.23 -28.70
N LEU A 13 19.88 15.31 -28.16
CA LEU A 13 20.45 15.33 -26.81
C LEU A 13 19.36 15.34 -25.71
N GLN A 14 18.15 15.78 -26.03
CA GLN A 14 16.99 15.75 -25.12
C GLN A 14 16.23 14.42 -25.15
N THR A 15 16.60 13.51 -26.07
CA THR A 15 15.95 12.18 -26.11
C THR A 15 16.34 11.35 -24.88
N GLY A 16 15.42 10.54 -24.39
CA GLY A 16 15.71 9.57 -23.34
C GLY A 16 16.89 8.65 -23.66
N PHE A 17 17.15 8.34 -24.93
CA PHE A 17 18.32 7.54 -25.35
C PHE A 17 19.66 8.20 -24.99
N ALA A 18 19.72 9.54 -24.92
CA ALA A 18 20.94 10.27 -24.60
C ALA A 18 21.09 10.54 -23.09
N THR A 19 19.99 10.61 -22.36
CA THR A 19 19.96 11.03 -20.95
C THR A 19 19.85 9.86 -19.97
N LEU A 20 19.27 8.72 -20.38
CA LEU A 20 19.04 7.59 -19.50
C LEU A 20 20.30 6.76 -19.26
N THR A 21 20.46 6.33 -18.00
CA THR A 21 21.53 5.40 -17.59
C THR A 21 21.06 3.94 -17.72
N TRP A 22 21.99 2.99 -17.68
CA TRP A 22 21.66 1.57 -17.71
C TRP A 22 20.70 1.14 -16.58
N LYS A 23 20.73 1.83 -15.44
CA LYS A 23 19.82 1.58 -14.30
C LYS A 23 18.37 1.85 -14.69
N HIS A 24 18.10 2.92 -15.41
CA HIS A 24 16.75 3.24 -15.91
C HIS A 24 16.23 2.13 -16.85
N TYR A 25 17.08 1.61 -17.73
CA TYR A 25 16.66 0.51 -18.61
C TYR A 25 16.32 -0.77 -17.84
N VAL A 26 17.07 -1.09 -16.78
CA VAL A 26 16.74 -2.22 -15.90
C VAL A 26 15.40 -2.00 -15.20
N MET A 27 15.14 -0.80 -14.69
CA MET A 27 13.87 -0.45 -14.03
C MET A 27 12.69 -0.47 -15.01
N ILE A 28 12.89 -0.01 -16.24
CA ILE A 28 11.89 -0.13 -17.32
C ILE A 28 11.54 -1.61 -17.58
N LEU A 29 12.54 -2.48 -17.63
CA LEU A 29 12.31 -3.92 -17.79
C LEU A 29 11.52 -4.50 -16.60
N ILE A 30 11.86 -4.13 -15.38
CA ILE A 30 11.12 -4.55 -14.17
C ILE A 30 9.68 -4.05 -14.23
N ALA A 31 9.46 -2.78 -14.61
CA ALA A 31 8.13 -2.20 -14.79
C ALA A 31 7.30 -2.99 -15.83
N CYS A 32 7.91 -3.38 -16.95
CA CYS A 32 7.26 -4.23 -17.96
C CYS A 32 6.90 -5.62 -17.41
N VAL A 33 7.74 -6.21 -16.58
CA VAL A 33 7.45 -7.50 -15.92
C VAL A 33 6.26 -7.35 -14.97
N PHE A 34 6.22 -6.31 -14.15
CA PHE A 34 5.09 -6.04 -13.25
C PHE A 34 3.80 -5.79 -14.03
N MET A 35 3.87 -5.03 -15.12
CA MET A 35 2.73 -4.79 -16.00
C MET A 35 2.21 -6.09 -16.62
N TYR A 36 3.10 -6.98 -17.04
CA TYR A 36 2.74 -8.32 -17.52
C TYR A 36 2.06 -9.15 -16.42
N LEU A 37 2.58 -9.14 -15.20
CA LEU A 37 1.98 -9.85 -14.07
C LEU A 37 0.59 -9.32 -13.73
N ALA A 38 0.41 -8.00 -13.78
CA ALA A 38 -0.88 -7.37 -13.52
C ALA A 38 -1.91 -7.70 -14.60
N ILE A 39 -1.55 -7.52 -15.89
CA ILE A 39 -2.50 -7.62 -17.01
C ILE A 39 -2.76 -9.08 -17.40
N VAL A 40 -1.70 -9.89 -17.55
CA VAL A 40 -1.82 -11.26 -18.07
C VAL A 40 -2.10 -12.27 -16.96
N LYS A 41 -1.48 -12.10 -15.80
CA LYS A 41 -1.68 -13.00 -14.65
C LYS A 41 -2.78 -12.57 -13.70
N GLY A 42 -3.26 -11.33 -13.82
CA GLY A 42 -4.34 -10.80 -12.98
C GLY A 42 -3.93 -10.57 -11.52
N PHE A 43 -2.63 -10.34 -11.26
CA PHE A 43 -2.12 -10.09 -9.91
C PHE A 43 -2.41 -8.66 -9.50
N GLU A 44 -3.40 -8.48 -8.64
CA GLU A 44 -3.85 -7.21 -8.07
C GLU A 44 -3.82 -6.05 -9.09
N PRO A 45 -4.56 -6.16 -10.21
CA PRO A 45 -4.42 -5.23 -11.34
C PRO A 45 -4.76 -3.79 -10.97
N LEU A 46 -5.63 -3.58 -9.97
CA LEU A 46 -6.04 -2.25 -9.53
C LEU A 46 -4.87 -1.41 -8.98
N LEU A 47 -3.89 -2.05 -8.34
CA LEU A 47 -2.71 -1.39 -7.79
C LEU A 47 -1.51 -1.54 -8.70
N LEU A 48 -1.25 -2.75 -9.18
CA LEU A 48 -0.01 -3.05 -9.89
C LEU A 48 0.05 -2.42 -11.29
N VAL A 49 -1.09 -2.20 -11.97
CA VAL A 49 -1.09 -1.50 -13.27
C VAL A 49 -0.67 -0.04 -13.14
N PRO A 50 -1.28 0.79 -12.27
CA PRO A 50 -0.82 2.16 -12.08
C PRO A 50 0.63 2.27 -11.63
N ILE A 51 1.04 1.46 -10.63
CA ILE A 51 2.42 1.46 -10.12
C ILE A 51 3.42 1.12 -11.23
N SER A 52 3.20 0.01 -11.95
CA SER A 52 4.12 -0.40 -13.02
C SER A 52 4.19 0.62 -14.16
N PHE A 53 3.07 1.27 -14.47
CA PHE A 53 3.05 2.33 -15.48
C PHE A 53 3.75 3.60 -14.98
N GLY A 54 3.59 3.95 -13.71
CA GLY A 54 4.32 5.04 -13.06
C GLY A 54 5.84 4.81 -13.07
N MET A 55 6.27 3.62 -12.65
CA MET A 55 7.69 3.20 -12.74
C MET A 55 8.22 3.31 -14.17
N PHE A 56 7.41 2.90 -15.17
CA PHE A 56 7.77 2.99 -16.58
C PHE A 56 7.96 4.46 -16.99
N LEU A 57 7.02 5.35 -16.65
CA LEU A 57 7.08 6.78 -17.00
C LEU A 57 8.26 7.49 -16.34
N VAL A 58 8.45 7.30 -15.03
CA VAL A 58 9.52 7.97 -14.25
C VAL A 58 10.90 7.53 -14.73
N ASN A 59 11.06 6.26 -15.10
CA ASN A 59 12.33 5.77 -15.62
C ASN A 59 12.58 6.14 -17.08
N MET A 60 11.54 6.50 -17.85
CA MET A 60 11.69 7.09 -19.20
C MET A 60 11.91 8.59 -19.17
N PHE A 61 11.30 9.29 -18.25
CA PHE A 61 11.36 10.74 -18.10
C PHE A 61 11.38 11.14 -16.62
N PRO A 62 12.57 11.12 -15.96
CA PRO A 62 12.70 11.40 -14.53
C PRO A 62 12.14 12.74 -14.08
N ASP A 63 12.14 13.76 -14.95
CA ASP A 63 11.62 15.09 -14.61
C ASP A 63 10.11 15.10 -14.33
N ILE A 64 9.37 14.05 -14.70
CA ILE A 64 7.93 13.96 -14.43
C ILE A 64 7.61 13.90 -12.92
N ILE A 65 8.57 13.44 -12.09
CA ILE A 65 8.45 13.39 -10.62
C ILE A 65 9.26 14.47 -9.91
N ALA A 66 10.10 15.22 -10.65
CA ALA A 66 10.83 16.36 -10.12
C ALA A 66 9.88 17.52 -9.77
N ASP A 67 10.40 18.52 -9.04
CA ASP A 67 9.64 19.73 -8.68
C ASP A 67 8.98 20.37 -9.91
N GLY A 68 7.65 20.50 -9.87
CA GLY A 68 6.85 21.01 -10.99
C GLY A 68 6.40 19.96 -11.99
N GLY A 69 6.86 18.72 -11.87
CA GLY A 69 6.37 17.58 -12.67
C GLY A 69 4.97 17.12 -12.24
N LEU A 70 4.24 16.48 -13.17
CA LEU A 70 2.88 16.04 -12.89
C LEU A 70 2.80 15.07 -11.71
N LEU A 71 3.69 14.05 -11.68
CA LEU A 71 3.65 13.03 -10.65
C LEU A 71 4.18 13.54 -9.31
N HIS A 72 4.94 14.63 -9.28
CA HIS A 72 5.40 15.24 -8.04
C HIS A 72 4.24 15.64 -7.11
N TYR A 73 3.18 16.21 -7.65
CA TYR A 73 2.04 16.64 -6.83
C TYR A 73 1.27 15.46 -6.24
N PHE A 74 1.16 14.36 -6.94
CA PHE A 74 0.56 13.14 -6.39
C PHE A 74 1.46 12.52 -5.32
N TYR A 75 2.77 12.48 -5.55
CA TYR A 75 3.76 12.01 -4.57
C TYR A 75 3.73 12.82 -3.25
N LEU A 76 3.51 14.15 -3.33
CA LEU A 76 3.35 14.98 -2.12
C LEU A 76 2.14 14.56 -1.27
N LEU A 77 1.06 14.07 -1.88
CA LEU A 77 -0.09 13.58 -1.14
C LEU A 77 0.23 12.30 -0.33
N ASP A 78 1.13 11.48 -0.84
CA ASP A 78 1.66 10.33 -0.09
C ASP A 78 2.59 10.78 1.04
N GLU A 79 3.54 11.67 0.75
CA GLU A 79 4.47 12.22 1.74
C GLU A 79 3.74 12.91 2.91
N TRP A 80 2.66 13.65 2.63
CA TRP A 80 1.81 14.28 3.65
C TRP A 80 0.89 13.29 4.36
N SER A 81 0.94 12.01 4.00
CA SER A 81 0.10 10.95 4.59
C SER A 81 -1.40 11.12 4.33
N ILE A 82 -1.79 11.89 3.33
CA ILE A 82 -3.20 12.11 2.96
C ILE A 82 -3.74 10.85 2.28
N LEU A 83 -3.04 10.34 1.27
CA LEU A 83 -3.49 9.16 0.52
C LEU A 83 -3.60 7.91 1.39
N PRO A 84 -2.59 7.53 2.20
CA PRO A 84 -2.72 6.38 3.09
C PRO A 84 -3.93 6.48 4.02
N SER A 85 -4.19 7.66 4.58
CA SER A 85 -5.34 7.88 5.46
C SER A 85 -6.68 7.67 4.75
N LEU A 86 -6.83 8.16 3.52
CA LEU A 86 -8.04 7.97 2.71
C LEU A 86 -8.22 6.52 2.27
N ILE A 87 -7.14 5.82 1.94
CA ILE A 87 -7.18 4.38 1.62
C ILE A 87 -7.71 3.60 2.83
N PHE A 88 -7.21 3.90 4.04
CA PHE A 88 -7.71 3.26 5.26
C PHE A 88 -9.20 3.52 5.50
N MET A 89 -9.71 4.70 5.17
CA MET A 89 -11.16 4.98 5.23
C MET A 89 -11.93 4.09 4.25
N GLY A 90 -11.44 3.92 3.03
CA GLY A 90 -12.03 3.02 2.03
C GLY A 90 -12.02 1.56 2.49
N VAL A 91 -10.86 1.08 2.98
CA VAL A 91 -10.72 -0.27 3.54
C VAL A 91 -11.68 -0.48 4.70
N GLY A 92 -11.82 0.51 5.60
CA GLY A 92 -12.76 0.46 6.71
C GLY A 92 -14.22 0.32 6.25
N ALA A 93 -14.59 1.05 5.19
CA ALA A 93 -15.93 0.96 4.60
C ALA A 93 -16.22 -0.41 3.94
N MET A 94 -15.17 -1.10 3.50
CA MET A 94 -15.27 -2.45 2.91
C MET A 94 -15.22 -3.57 3.96
N THR A 95 -14.60 -3.34 5.12
CA THR A 95 -14.30 -4.38 6.11
C THR A 95 -15.50 -4.67 7.00
N ASP A 96 -15.79 -5.97 7.19
CA ASP A 96 -16.75 -6.45 8.20
C ASP A 96 -15.97 -6.96 9.43
N PHE A 97 -16.02 -6.22 10.53
CA PHE A 97 -15.42 -6.62 11.80
C PHE A 97 -16.31 -7.56 12.64
N GLY A 98 -17.48 -7.95 12.14
CA GLY A 98 -18.37 -8.88 12.82
C GLY A 98 -17.70 -10.16 13.31
N PRO A 99 -16.92 -10.87 12.47
CA PRO A 99 -16.19 -12.08 12.90
C PRO A 99 -15.19 -11.82 14.04
N LEU A 100 -14.52 -10.67 14.02
CA LEU A 100 -13.56 -10.27 15.05
C LEU A 100 -14.26 -9.96 16.39
N ILE A 101 -15.40 -9.25 16.34
CA ILE A 101 -16.24 -8.95 17.49
C ILE A 101 -16.83 -10.24 18.08
N ALA A 102 -17.25 -11.17 17.23
CA ALA A 102 -17.80 -12.46 17.65
C ALA A 102 -16.76 -13.35 18.34
N ASN A 103 -15.49 -13.28 17.89
CA ASN A 103 -14.38 -14.07 18.44
C ASN A 103 -13.13 -13.19 18.67
N PRO A 104 -13.04 -12.47 19.79
CA PRO A 104 -11.90 -11.59 20.09
C PRO A 104 -10.54 -12.29 20.13
N LYS A 105 -10.50 -13.62 20.33
CA LYS A 105 -9.25 -14.40 20.26
C LYS A 105 -8.56 -14.31 18.91
N SER A 106 -9.30 -13.94 17.86
CA SER A 106 -8.74 -13.70 16.51
C SER A 106 -7.71 -12.56 16.47
N PHE A 107 -7.70 -11.63 17.44
CA PHE A 107 -6.63 -10.64 17.61
C PHE A 107 -5.26 -11.28 17.78
N LEU A 108 -5.18 -12.49 18.37
CA LEU A 108 -3.91 -13.20 18.52
C LEU A 108 -3.30 -13.60 17.17
N LEU A 109 -4.13 -13.82 16.14
CA LEU A 109 -3.62 -14.07 14.77
C LEU A 109 -2.93 -12.84 14.21
N GLY A 110 -3.50 -11.63 14.43
CA GLY A 110 -2.84 -10.39 14.08
C GLY A 110 -1.52 -10.18 14.83
N ALA A 111 -1.49 -10.48 16.13
CA ALA A 111 -0.27 -10.43 16.93
C ALA A 111 0.81 -11.41 16.40
N ALA A 112 0.42 -12.61 15.99
CA ALA A 112 1.33 -13.57 15.37
C ALA A 112 1.88 -13.07 14.02
N ALA A 113 1.06 -12.39 13.21
CA ALA A 113 1.50 -11.80 11.95
C ALA A 113 2.58 -10.71 12.15
N GLN A 114 2.54 -9.97 13.26
CA GLN A 114 3.56 -8.97 13.59
C GLN A 114 4.97 -9.57 13.77
N PHE A 115 5.08 -10.85 14.04
CA PHE A 115 6.38 -11.51 14.14
C PHE A 115 7.19 -11.39 12.84
N GLY A 116 6.52 -11.42 11.69
CA GLY A 116 7.17 -11.19 10.38
C GLY A 116 7.81 -9.81 10.27
N ILE A 117 7.14 -8.77 10.79
CA ILE A 117 7.66 -7.39 10.81
C ILE A 117 8.92 -7.32 11.68
N TYR A 118 8.89 -7.89 12.90
CA TYR A 118 10.07 -7.91 13.76
C TYR A 118 11.24 -8.68 13.16
N ALA A 119 10.98 -9.84 12.54
CA ALA A 119 12.01 -10.60 11.86
C ALA A 119 12.64 -9.80 10.71
N ALA A 120 11.83 -9.12 9.90
CA ALA A 120 12.31 -8.26 8.82
C ALA A 120 13.12 -7.06 9.35
N TYR A 121 12.72 -6.48 10.50
CA TYR A 121 13.49 -5.42 11.16
C TYR A 121 14.91 -5.88 11.51
N PHE A 122 15.03 -7.02 12.19
CA PHE A 122 16.34 -7.54 12.58
C PHE A 122 17.19 -7.93 11.37
N LEU A 123 16.59 -8.49 10.32
CA LEU A 123 17.30 -8.80 9.07
C LEU A 123 17.81 -7.53 8.39
N ALA A 124 16.99 -6.50 8.25
CA ALA A 124 17.40 -5.23 7.67
C ALA A 124 18.53 -4.57 8.48
N PHE A 125 18.43 -4.60 9.83
CA PHE A 125 19.47 -4.10 10.72
C PHE A 125 20.80 -4.85 10.57
N LEU A 126 20.75 -6.19 10.45
CA LEU A 126 21.93 -7.02 10.19
C LEU A 126 22.53 -6.78 8.81
N MET A 127 21.75 -6.35 7.83
CA MET A 127 22.24 -5.95 6.49
C MET A 127 22.89 -4.58 6.47
N GLY A 128 22.91 -3.86 7.60
CA GLY A 128 23.61 -2.58 7.75
C GLY A 128 22.74 -1.34 7.59
N PHE A 129 21.41 -1.48 7.47
CA PHE A 129 20.48 -0.34 7.49
C PHE A 129 20.42 0.28 8.90
N ASN A 130 20.26 1.59 8.97
CA ASN A 130 20.08 2.25 10.27
C ASN A 130 18.70 1.90 10.86
N GLY A 131 18.49 2.20 12.16
CA GLY A 131 17.26 1.80 12.87
C GLY A 131 15.97 2.36 12.25
N LYS A 132 15.98 3.57 11.68
CA LYS A 132 14.82 4.15 10.99
C LYS A 132 14.56 3.49 9.65
N GLU A 133 15.60 3.27 8.88
CA GLU A 133 15.53 2.55 7.60
C GLU A 133 15.04 1.11 7.81
N ALA A 134 15.62 0.40 8.78
CA ALA A 134 15.20 -0.95 9.14
C ALA A 134 13.72 -1.00 9.55
N ALA A 135 13.24 0.01 10.31
CA ALA A 135 11.82 0.12 10.67
C ALA A 135 10.92 0.35 9.46
N ALA A 136 11.33 1.25 8.55
CA ALA A 136 10.58 1.52 7.32
C ALA A 136 10.53 0.30 6.37
N ILE A 137 11.64 -0.44 6.27
CA ILE A 137 11.70 -1.68 5.47
C ILE A 137 10.86 -2.79 6.13
N SER A 138 10.92 -2.92 7.44
CA SER A 138 10.27 -4.04 8.16
C SER A 138 8.76 -4.04 8.03
N ILE A 139 8.14 -2.86 7.93
CA ILE A 139 6.67 -2.75 7.86
C ILE A 139 6.10 -3.40 6.59
N ILE A 140 6.90 -3.56 5.53
CA ILE A 140 6.54 -4.31 4.33
C ILE A 140 6.11 -5.74 4.69
N GLY A 141 6.72 -6.33 5.72
CA GLY A 141 6.35 -7.67 6.24
C GLY A 141 4.92 -7.77 6.77
N GLY A 142 4.24 -6.65 7.02
CA GLY A 142 2.83 -6.60 7.37
C GLY A 142 1.88 -6.78 6.19
N ALA A 143 2.40 -6.79 4.95
CA ALA A 143 1.63 -6.87 3.71
C ALA A 143 0.54 -5.77 3.61
N ASP A 144 0.88 -4.56 4.02
CA ASP A 144 0.01 -3.38 4.00
C ASP A 144 0.76 -2.19 3.37
N GLY A 145 0.48 -1.93 2.09
CA GLY A 145 1.10 -0.86 1.31
C GLY A 145 0.91 0.52 1.93
N PRO A 146 -0.33 0.95 2.20
CA PRO A 146 -0.61 2.26 2.79
C PRO A 146 0.12 2.52 4.11
N THR A 147 0.19 1.53 5.02
CA THR A 147 0.95 1.65 6.26
C THR A 147 2.45 1.79 6.01
N SER A 148 2.97 1.11 4.99
CA SER A 148 4.39 1.18 4.62
C SER A 148 4.78 2.59 4.19
N ILE A 149 3.99 3.22 3.33
CA ILE A 149 4.18 4.61 2.88
C ILE A 149 4.03 5.57 4.05
N PHE A 150 2.96 5.44 4.83
CA PHE A 150 2.73 6.29 6.00
C PHE A 150 3.90 6.28 6.98
N LEU A 151 4.41 5.10 7.32
CA LEU A 151 5.54 4.99 8.24
C LEU A 151 6.83 5.53 7.64
N ALA A 152 7.11 5.26 6.36
CA ALA A 152 8.27 5.80 5.67
C ALA A 152 8.26 7.34 5.66
N GLY A 153 7.12 7.96 5.38
CA GLY A 153 6.92 9.41 5.48
C GLY A 153 7.15 9.94 6.89
N LYS A 154 6.57 9.29 7.92
CA LYS A 154 6.74 9.69 9.34
C LYS A 154 8.18 9.55 9.84
N LEU A 155 8.95 8.63 9.30
CA LEU A 155 10.37 8.45 9.62
C LEU A 155 11.30 9.38 8.84
N GLY A 156 10.75 10.21 7.93
CA GLY A 156 11.49 11.17 7.13
C GLY A 156 12.25 10.54 5.96
N MET A 157 11.73 9.43 5.39
CA MET A 157 12.34 8.72 4.25
C MET A 157 11.90 9.26 2.88
N GLY A 158 11.14 10.36 2.83
CA GLY A 158 10.53 10.92 1.62
C GLY A 158 11.48 11.09 0.44
N GLY A 159 12.68 11.61 0.66
CA GLY A 159 13.65 11.83 -0.42
C GLY A 159 14.58 10.65 -0.74
N THR A 160 14.46 9.50 -0.07
CA THR A 160 15.45 8.41 -0.19
C THR A 160 14.83 7.03 -0.41
N LEU A 161 14.06 6.52 0.56
CA LEU A 161 13.57 5.13 0.57
C LEU A 161 12.06 5.00 0.39
N MET A 162 11.29 6.10 0.46
CA MET A 162 9.82 6.04 0.40
C MET A 162 9.33 5.41 -0.91
N GLY A 163 9.84 5.86 -2.06
CA GLY A 163 9.50 5.29 -3.36
C GLY A 163 9.84 3.79 -3.47
N PRO A 164 11.10 3.37 -3.21
CA PRO A 164 11.45 1.95 -3.17
C PRO A 164 10.63 1.12 -2.19
N ILE A 165 10.26 1.67 -1.02
CA ILE A 165 9.39 0.99 -0.04
C ILE A 165 7.97 0.84 -0.58
N ALA A 166 7.40 1.89 -1.20
CA ALA A 166 6.08 1.83 -1.81
C ALA A 166 6.00 0.74 -2.88
N VAL A 167 6.93 0.76 -3.85
CA VAL A 167 7.01 -0.26 -4.91
C VAL A 167 7.16 -1.67 -4.32
N ALA A 168 8.06 -1.86 -3.36
CA ALA A 168 8.27 -3.16 -2.73
C ALA A 168 7.03 -3.64 -1.97
N ALA A 169 6.37 -2.76 -1.20
CA ALA A 169 5.20 -3.07 -0.41
C ALA A 169 4.00 -3.49 -1.28
N TYR A 170 3.71 -2.71 -2.33
CA TYR A 170 2.60 -3.03 -3.23
C TYR A 170 2.89 -4.24 -4.11
N SER A 171 4.12 -4.38 -4.60
CA SER A 171 4.52 -5.58 -5.35
C SER A 171 4.44 -6.84 -4.49
N TYR A 172 4.89 -6.78 -3.25
CA TYR A 172 4.75 -7.88 -2.29
C TYR A 172 3.28 -8.21 -2.02
N MET A 173 2.46 -7.21 -1.74
CA MET A 173 1.03 -7.38 -1.50
C MET A 173 0.32 -8.04 -2.70
N SER A 174 0.66 -7.63 -3.93
CA SER A 174 0.09 -8.22 -5.15
C SER A 174 0.50 -9.67 -5.38
N LEU A 175 1.65 -10.09 -4.84
CA LEU A 175 2.16 -11.47 -4.94
C LEU A 175 1.66 -12.39 -3.80
N VAL A 176 1.06 -11.85 -2.73
CA VAL A 176 0.53 -12.64 -1.60
C VAL A 176 -0.40 -13.78 -2.05
N PRO A 177 -1.35 -13.58 -2.97
CA PRO A 177 -2.21 -14.65 -3.47
C PRO A 177 -1.46 -15.83 -4.12
N VAL A 178 -0.24 -15.60 -4.56
CA VAL A 178 0.63 -16.62 -5.19
C VAL A 178 1.51 -17.30 -4.16
N ILE A 179 2.06 -16.54 -3.21
CA ILE A 179 3.01 -17.00 -2.20
C ILE A 179 2.30 -17.75 -1.08
N GLN A 180 1.14 -17.26 -0.63
CA GLN A 180 0.42 -17.79 0.52
C GLN A 180 -0.06 -19.24 0.35
N PRO A 181 -0.72 -19.65 -0.77
CA PRO A 181 -1.26 -20.98 -0.89
C PRO A 181 -0.22 -22.12 -0.81
N PRO A 182 0.97 -22.04 -1.41
CA PRO A 182 2.02 -23.03 -1.23
C PRO A 182 2.48 -23.19 0.22
N ILE A 183 2.67 -22.05 0.91
CA ILE A 183 3.10 -22.03 2.31
C ILE A 183 2.01 -22.65 3.21
N MET A 184 0.74 -22.28 2.99
CA MET A 184 -0.38 -22.88 3.72
C MET A 184 -0.47 -24.38 3.51
N LYS A 185 -0.25 -24.86 2.28
CA LYS A 185 -0.24 -26.31 1.97
C LYS A 185 0.93 -27.03 2.65
N LEU A 186 2.07 -26.39 2.77
CA LEU A 186 3.26 -26.94 3.43
C LEU A 186 3.05 -27.08 4.95
N LEU A 187 2.41 -26.08 5.57
CA LEU A 187 2.24 -25.98 7.01
C LEU A 187 0.99 -26.70 7.55
N THR A 188 0.04 -27.09 6.66
CA THR A 188 -1.21 -27.70 7.07
C THR A 188 -1.43 -29.04 6.38
N THR A 189 -2.06 -29.98 7.11
CA THR A 189 -2.47 -31.27 6.56
C THR A 189 -3.77 -31.14 5.75
N GLU A 190 -4.03 -32.13 4.89
CA GLU A 190 -5.28 -32.14 4.12
C GLU A 190 -6.52 -32.27 5.02
N LYS A 191 -6.40 -32.95 6.15
CA LYS A 191 -7.49 -33.07 7.13
C LYS A 191 -7.83 -31.72 7.76
N GLU A 192 -6.83 -30.96 8.16
CA GLU A 192 -7.01 -29.62 8.74
C GLU A 192 -7.66 -28.66 7.75
N ARG A 193 -7.25 -28.69 6.48
CA ARG A 193 -7.85 -27.84 5.42
C ARG A 193 -9.31 -28.16 5.12
N LYS A 194 -9.80 -29.37 5.45
CA LYS A 194 -11.20 -29.77 5.27
C LYS A 194 -12.09 -29.44 6.47
N ILE A 195 -11.54 -28.93 7.57
CA ILE A 195 -12.33 -28.56 8.75
C ILE A 195 -13.20 -27.35 8.40
N LYS A 196 -14.51 -27.51 8.52
CA LYS A 196 -15.45 -26.38 8.42
C LYS A 196 -15.45 -25.61 9.73
N MET A 197 -15.22 -24.31 9.64
CA MET A 197 -15.32 -23.45 10.82
C MET A 197 -16.76 -23.42 11.34
N ALA A 198 -16.90 -23.48 12.68
CA ALA A 198 -18.20 -23.32 13.31
C ALA A 198 -18.75 -21.90 13.06
N GLN A 199 -20.08 -21.81 12.99
CA GLN A 199 -20.75 -20.51 12.85
C GLN A 199 -20.46 -19.69 14.13
N LEU A 200 -20.00 -18.47 13.95
CA LEU A 200 -19.77 -17.55 15.05
C LEU A 200 -21.09 -17.06 15.65
N ARG A 201 -21.05 -16.58 16.90
CA ARG A 201 -22.22 -15.96 17.52
C ARG A 201 -22.71 -14.77 16.65
N PRO A 202 -24.03 -14.53 16.59
CA PRO A 202 -24.54 -13.34 15.94
C PRO A 202 -24.07 -12.09 16.71
N VAL A 203 -23.63 -11.07 15.95
CA VAL A 203 -23.23 -9.78 16.51
C VAL A 203 -24.37 -8.79 16.29
N SER A 204 -24.76 -8.08 17.35
CA SER A 204 -25.82 -7.09 17.29
C SER A 204 -25.38 -5.85 16.49
N LYS A 205 -26.35 -5.13 15.92
CA LYS A 205 -26.05 -3.86 15.19
C LYS A 205 -25.39 -2.82 16.09
N MET A 206 -25.78 -2.79 17.37
CA MET A 206 -25.21 -1.86 18.34
C MET A 206 -23.72 -2.18 18.62
N GLU A 207 -23.36 -3.48 18.76
CA GLU A 207 -21.95 -3.88 18.91
C GLU A 207 -21.11 -3.44 17.70
N LYS A 208 -21.63 -3.61 16.48
CA LYS A 208 -20.96 -3.20 15.24
C LYS A 208 -20.75 -1.69 15.14
N ILE A 209 -21.71 -0.88 15.62
CA ILE A 209 -21.58 0.59 15.64
C ILE A 209 -20.64 1.07 16.76
N LEU A 210 -20.71 0.47 17.93
CA LEU A 210 -19.85 0.87 19.05
C LEU A 210 -18.39 0.46 18.87
N PHE A 211 -18.14 -0.63 18.16
CA PHE A 211 -16.80 -1.16 17.96
C PHE A 211 -15.82 -0.13 17.37
N PRO A 212 -16.08 0.52 16.22
CA PRO A 212 -15.16 1.51 15.66
C PRO A 212 -14.96 2.73 16.56
N ILE A 213 -15.98 3.14 17.32
CA ILE A 213 -15.89 4.25 18.25
C ILE A 213 -14.96 3.89 19.42
N ILE A 214 -15.16 2.73 20.04
CA ILE A 214 -14.35 2.26 21.16
C ILE A 214 -12.91 2.04 20.74
N VAL A 215 -12.68 1.38 19.59
CA VAL A 215 -11.33 1.13 19.06
C VAL A 215 -10.61 2.43 18.80
N THR A 216 -11.27 3.41 18.16
CA THR A 216 -10.67 4.73 17.92
C THR A 216 -10.28 5.40 19.23
N LEU A 217 -11.20 5.44 20.19
CA LEU A 217 -10.97 6.08 21.48
C LEU A 217 -9.79 5.43 22.22
N VAL A 218 -9.79 4.12 22.35
CA VAL A 218 -8.75 3.39 23.10
C VAL A 218 -7.38 3.52 22.41
N VAL A 219 -7.33 3.27 21.09
CA VAL A 219 -6.05 3.23 20.37
C VAL A 219 -5.45 4.63 20.24
N VAL A 220 -6.25 5.64 19.93
CA VAL A 220 -5.74 7.01 19.76
C VAL A 220 -5.35 7.64 21.11
N LEU A 221 -6.02 7.29 22.21
CA LEU A 221 -5.58 7.73 23.54
C LEU A 221 -4.24 7.13 23.97
N ILE A 222 -3.96 5.87 23.57
CA ILE A 222 -2.68 5.21 23.88
C ILE A 222 -1.59 5.69 22.91
N LEU A 223 -1.89 5.79 21.62
CA LEU A 223 -0.95 6.14 20.54
C LEU A 223 -1.56 7.22 19.63
N PRO A 224 -1.50 8.51 20.02
CA PRO A 224 -2.12 9.61 19.25
C PRO A 224 -1.66 9.69 17.78
N THR A 225 -0.42 9.29 17.51
CA THR A 225 0.15 9.30 16.16
C THR A 225 -0.52 8.35 15.18
N THR A 226 -1.29 7.38 15.66
CA THR A 226 -2.05 6.43 14.81
C THR A 226 -3.40 6.97 14.36
N ALA A 227 -3.83 8.12 14.88
CA ALA A 227 -5.15 8.72 14.57
C ALA A 227 -5.44 8.85 13.07
N PRO A 228 -4.49 9.25 12.20
CA PRO A 228 -4.76 9.34 10.76
C PRO A 228 -5.11 8.00 10.11
N LEU A 229 -4.49 6.90 10.54
CA LEU A 229 -4.75 5.57 9.97
C LEU A 229 -5.92 4.89 10.66
N VAL A 230 -5.82 4.65 11.97
CA VAL A 230 -6.86 3.93 12.73
C VAL A 230 -8.16 4.71 12.79
N GLY A 231 -8.08 6.03 12.98
CA GLY A 231 -9.27 6.89 12.98
C GLY A 231 -10.01 6.86 11.65
N MET A 232 -9.30 6.94 10.54
CA MET A 232 -9.91 6.89 9.21
C MET A 232 -10.45 5.48 8.87
N LEU A 233 -9.74 4.41 9.26
CA LEU A 233 -10.24 3.04 9.14
C LEU A 233 -11.57 2.86 9.88
N MET A 234 -11.61 3.30 11.12
CA MET A 234 -12.80 3.18 11.97
C MET A 234 -13.92 4.12 11.52
N LEU A 235 -13.60 5.30 10.95
CA LEU A 235 -14.59 6.20 10.34
C LEU A 235 -15.27 5.53 9.13
N GLY A 236 -14.49 4.92 8.24
CA GLY A 236 -15.04 4.18 7.10
C GLY A 236 -15.94 3.03 7.55
N ASN A 237 -15.52 2.28 8.57
CA ASN A 237 -16.33 1.21 9.13
C ASN A 237 -17.62 1.74 9.80
N LEU A 238 -17.56 2.87 10.47
CA LEU A 238 -18.72 3.53 11.06
C LEU A 238 -19.73 3.97 9.97
N PHE A 239 -19.28 4.46 8.80
CA PHE A 239 -20.15 4.76 7.67
C PHE A 239 -20.95 3.53 7.26
N ARG A 240 -20.28 2.38 7.14
CA ARG A 240 -20.90 1.11 6.77
C ARG A 240 -21.91 0.63 7.81
N GLU A 241 -21.46 0.49 9.06
CA GLU A 241 -22.25 -0.17 10.11
C GLU A 241 -23.42 0.69 10.63
N SER A 242 -23.29 2.02 10.57
CA SER A 242 -24.39 2.92 10.92
C SER A 242 -25.58 2.80 9.95
N GLY A 243 -25.29 2.64 8.67
CA GLY A 243 -26.27 2.54 7.59
C GLY A 243 -27.03 3.84 7.28
N VAL A 244 -26.68 4.96 7.94
CA VAL A 244 -27.36 6.26 7.76
C VAL A 244 -26.75 7.11 6.64
N VAL A 245 -25.51 6.80 6.24
CA VAL A 245 -24.75 7.56 5.24
C VAL A 245 -24.32 6.65 4.07
N LYS A 246 -25.26 5.97 3.45
CA LYS A 246 -24.99 5.00 2.38
C LYS A 246 -24.15 5.57 1.24
N GLN A 247 -24.41 6.80 0.84
CA GLN A 247 -23.68 7.46 -0.24
C GLN A 247 -22.18 7.64 0.11
N LEU A 248 -21.87 7.97 1.38
CA LEU A 248 -20.47 8.06 1.82
C LEU A 248 -19.81 6.68 1.84
N THR A 249 -20.53 5.63 2.25
CA THR A 249 -20.05 4.25 2.23
C THR A 249 -19.73 3.82 0.80
N GLU A 250 -20.66 4.04 -0.15
CA GLU A 250 -20.46 3.70 -1.56
C GLU A 250 -19.31 4.48 -2.18
N THR A 251 -19.21 5.78 -1.90
CA THR A 251 -18.10 6.61 -2.39
C THR A 251 -16.76 6.13 -1.83
N ALA A 252 -16.68 5.89 -0.52
CA ALA A 252 -15.46 5.44 0.13
C ALA A 252 -15.00 4.06 -0.35
N SER A 253 -15.94 3.11 -0.49
CA SER A 253 -15.61 1.73 -0.86
C SER A 253 -15.38 1.50 -2.36
N ASN A 254 -15.82 2.40 -3.24
CA ASN A 254 -15.73 2.24 -4.69
C ASN A 254 -15.00 3.41 -5.35
N ALA A 255 -15.68 4.53 -5.62
CA ALA A 255 -15.13 5.62 -6.41
C ALA A 255 -13.83 6.19 -5.83
N MET A 256 -13.77 6.39 -4.53
CA MET A 256 -12.57 6.90 -3.86
C MET A 256 -11.42 5.89 -3.95
N MET A 257 -11.68 4.59 -3.72
CA MET A 257 -10.66 3.55 -3.83
C MET A 257 -10.12 3.45 -5.26
N TYR A 258 -10.95 3.62 -6.29
CA TYR A 258 -10.50 3.60 -7.68
C TYR A 258 -9.63 4.82 -8.01
N ILE A 259 -10.02 6.01 -7.53
CA ILE A 259 -9.22 7.23 -7.71
C ILE A 259 -7.88 7.11 -6.98
N LEU A 260 -7.88 6.62 -5.74
CA LEU A 260 -6.67 6.42 -4.95
C LEU A 260 -5.76 5.36 -5.59
N SER A 261 -6.32 4.29 -6.13
CA SER A 261 -5.55 3.29 -6.89
C SER A 261 -4.88 3.89 -8.13
N LEU A 262 -5.55 4.83 -8.81
CA LEU A 262 -4.95 5.53 -9.96
C LEU A 262 -3.78 6.44 -9.54
N ILE A 263 -3.87 7.05 -8.36
CA ILE A 263 -2.83 7.97 -7.86
C ILE A 263 -1.51 7.22 -7.57
N HIS A 264 -1.53 5.91 -7.32
CA HIS A 264 -0.32 5.10 -7.19
C HIS A 264 0.58 5.08 -8.44
N ILE A 265 0.17 5.73 -9.52
CA ILE A 265 1.05 6.04 -10.66
C ILE A 265 2.26 6.92 -10.24
N SER A 266 2.16 7.62 -9.10
CA SER A 266 3.24 8.44 -8.55
C SER A 266 4.25 7.67 -7.70
N ASP A 267 4.03 6.36 -7.46
CA ASP A 267 4.97 5.49 -6.75
C ASP A 267 6.05 5.01 -7.74
N PRO A 268 7.25 5.61 -7.74
CA PRO A 268 8.26 5.38 -8.77
C PRO A 268 9.04 4.07 -8.58
#